data_db53dd9f321faa09a1605321e972dc27
#
_entry.id   db53dd9f321faa09a1605321e972dc27
#
_cell.length_a   1.000
_cell.length_b   1.000
_cell.length_c   1.000
_cell.angle_alpha   90.00
_cell.angle_beta   90.00
_cell.angle_gamma   90.00
#
_symmetry.space_group_name_H-M   'P 1'
#
loop_
_entity.id
_entity.type
_entity.pdbx_description
1 polymer ?
#
loop_
_entity_poly.entity_id
_entity_poly.type
_entity_poly.pdbx_seq_one_letter_code
_entity_poly.pdbx_strand_id
1 'polypeptide(L)'
;MEKRAFVEPFMQKKGLSFQEASPTTYAKIKAQVEAGAVEWDLVTVGGQWLYQGGTDGLLEPMDYGIIKNEGLADRWMAKHGVYTSTGSTVVAYNTDTFAQDKAPKTWEDFWNVKDFPGPRSLFARMYYNYEAALRAAGVPLDQIYPATEEKVRTMFQKLEEIKPHVAAWWTSGAQPPQLLSTGEVVLAMAWNGRILDAQKNSAP
;
A
#
# COMPACT_ATOMS: atom_id res chain seq x y z
N MET A 1 -2.64 -11.62 8.13
CA MET A 1 -2.40 -12.65 7.09
C MET A 1 -1.03 -13.29 7.27
N GLU A 2 0.05 -12.55 7.30
CA GLU A 2 1.44 -13.04 7.44
C GLU A 2 1.65 -13.92 8.68
N LYS A 3 1.12 -13.52 9.84
CA LYS A 3 1.24 -14.27 11.09
C LYS A 3 0.79 -15.73 10.94
N ARG A 4 -0.41 -15.97 10.41
CA ARG A 4 -0.94 -17.33 10.19
C ARG A 4 -0.24 -18.07 9.05
N ALA A 5 0.24 -17.34 8.03
CA ALA A 5 0.84 -17.96 6.84
C ALA A 5 2.30 -18.36 7.06
N PHE A 6 3.06 -17.59 7.83
CA PHE A 6 4.50 -17.75 7.96
C PHE A 6 4.96 -17.91 9.41
N VAL A 7 4.57 -16.97 10.28
CA VAL A 7 5.14 -16.86 11.62
C VAL A 7 4.76 -18.05 12.50
N GLU A 8 3.45 -18.30 12.68
CA GLU A 8 2.96 -19.37 13.55
C GLU A 8 3.48 -20.76 13.11
N PRO A 9 3.42 -21.16 11.81
CA PRO A 9 3.96 -22.44 11.38
C PRO A 9 5.46 -22.56 11.59
N PHE A 10 6.22 -21.47 11.37
CA PHE A 10 7.67 -21.47 11.57
C PHE A 10 8.03 -21.61 13.06
N MET A 11 7.38 -20.82 13.93
CA MET A 11 7.62 -20.87 15.37
C MET A 11 7.30 -22.25 15.94
N GLN A 12 6.16 -22.83 15.54
CA GLN A 12 5.80 -24.18 15.93
C GLN A 12 6.83 -25.23 15.49
N LYS A 13 7.29 -25.15 14.22
CA LYS A 13 8.29 -26.07 13.67
C LYS A 13 9.65 -25.97 14.39
N LYS A 14 10.01 -24.78 14.87
CA LYS A 14 11.31 -24.49 15.49
C LYS A 14 11.27 -24.52 17.02
N GLY A 15 10.11 -24.62 17.64
CA GLY A 15 9.96 -24.54 19.10
C GLY A 15 10.31 -23.15 19.66
N LEU A 16 10.07 -22.07 18.88
CA LEU A 16 10.38 -20.71 19.27
C LEU A 16 9.13 -19.97 19.75
N SER A 17 9.30 -18.95 20.58
CA SER A 17 8.27 -17.99 20.94
C SER A 17 8.37 -16.72 20.06
N PHE A 18 7.24 -16.05 19.87
CA PHE A 18 7.14 -14.84 19.08
C PHE A 18 6.39 -13.76 19.86
N GLN A 19 7.00 -12.59 19.97
CA GLN A 19 6.35 -11.39 20.48
C GLN A 19 6.10 -10.42 19.34
N GLU A 20 4.87 -9.92 19.24
CA GLU A 20 4.47 -8.97 18.21
C GLU A 20 4.36 -7.56 18.78
N ALA A 21 5.04 -6.60 18.18
CA ALA A 21 4.96 -5.19 18.49
C ALA A 21 4.23 -4.43 17.37
N SER A 22 3.25 -3.61 17.73
CA SER A 22 2.47 -2.80 16.79
C SER A 22 2.10 -1.46 17.44
N PRO A 23 2.03 -0.36 16.70
CA PRO A 23 2.38 -0.24 15.29
C PRO A 23 3.89 -0.15 15.05
N THR A 24 4.35 -0.75 13.94
CA THR A 24 5.71 -0.57 13.44
C THR A 24 5.77 0.71 12.62
N THR A 25 6.64 1.64 12.99
CA THR A 25 6.85 2.90 12.26
C THR A 25 8.33 3.12 12.02
N TYR A 26 8.67 3.83 10.93
CA TYR A 26 10.05 4.18 10.61
C TYR A 26 10.74 4.93 11.78
N ALA A 27 10.01 5.87 12.41
CA ALA A 27 10.51 6.62 13.55
C ALA A 27 10.87 5.73 14.77
N LYS A 28 10.08 4.68 15.03
CA LYS A 28 10.38 3.73 16.11
C LYS A 28 11.62 2.88 15.80
N ILE A 29 11.78 2.43 14.56
CA ILE A 29 12.99 1.70 14.14
C ILE A 29 14.21 2.60 14.33
N LYS A 30 14.15 3.82 13.81
CA LYS A 30 15.22 4.80 13.92
C LYS A 30 15.58 5.09 15.37
N ALA A 31 14.59 5.34 16.23
CA ALA A 31 14.82 5.61 17.64
C ALA A 31 15.54 4.46 18.38
N GLN A 32 15.19 3.21 18.11
CA GLN A 32 15.85 2.05 18.71
C GLN A 32 17.32 1.94 18.27
N VAL A 33 17.59 2.14 16.98
CA VAL A 33 18.96 2.06 16.42
C VAL A 33 19.81 3.20 16.95
N GLU A 34 19.32 4.44 16.96
CA GLU A 34 20.04 5.63 17.46
C GLU A 34 20.32 5.54 18.96
N ALA A 35 19.42 4.92 19.72
CA ALA A 35 19.62 4.70 21.16
C ALA A 35 20.56 3.51 21.45
N GLY A 36 20.96 2.72 20.47
CA GLY A 36 21.69 1.47 20.68
C GLY A 36 20.92 0.41 21.48
N ALA A 37 19.58 0.50 21.49
CA ALA A 37 18.67 -0.34 22.26
C ALA A 37 17.64 -0.98 21.31
N VAL A 38 18.13 -1.84 20.40
CA VAL A 38 17.28 -2.53 19.40
C VAL A 38 16.58 -3.70 20.09
N GLU A 39 15.24 -3.64 20.11
CA GLU A 39 14.37 -4.65 20.72
C GLU A 39 13.76 -5.59 19.67
N TRP A 40 13.75 -5.19 18.38
CA TRP A 40 13.06 -5.92 17.32
C TRP A 40 14.05 -6.66 16.43
N ASP A 41 13.94 -7.98 16.40
CA ASP A 41 14.75 -8.82 15.52
C ASP A 41 14.33 -8.71 14.05
N LEU A 42 13.02 -8.57 13.79
CA LEU A 42 12.46 -8.48 12.44
C LEU A 42 11.35 -7.43 12.39
N VAL A 43 11.27 -6.74 11.26
CA VAL A 43 10.22 -5.75 11.01
C VAL A 43 9.56 -5.97 9.64
N THR A 44 8.23 -5.87 9.59
CA THR A 44 7.51 -5.80 8.31
C THR A 44 7.35 -4.33 7.92
N VAL A 45 7.90 -3.96 6.78
CA VAL A 45 7.89 -2.59 6.27
C VAL A 45 7.49 -2.55 4.79
N GLY A 46 7.04 -1.39 4.32
CA GLY A 46 6.84 -1.18 2.89
C GLY A 46 8.16 -1.14 2.12
N GLY A 47 8.15 -1.47 0.84
CA GLY A 47 9.36 -1.53 0.01
C GLY A 47 10.18 -0.24 0.01
N GLN A 48 9.54 0.94 0.06
CA GLN A 48 10.22 2.22 0.20
C GLN A 48 11.01 2.35 1.52
N TRP A 49 10.48 1.79 2.62
CA TRP A 49 11.15 1.81 3.93
C TRP A 49 12.28 0.78 4.01
N LEU A 50 12.15 -0.33 3.29
CA LEU A 50 13.23 -1.29 3.14
C LEU A 50 14.45 -0.64 2.48
N TYR A 51 14.23 0.09 1.37
CA TYR A 51 15.29 0.81 0.68
C TYR A 51 15.90 1.92 1.53
N GLN A 52 15.05 2.80 2.08
CA GLN A 52 15.48 3.93 2.90
C GLN A 52 16.19 3.47 4.18
N GLY A 53 15.63 2.47 4.88
CA GLY A 53 16.22 1.94 6.10
C GLY A 53 17.58 1.29 5.89
N GLY A 54 17.78 0.64 4.74
CA GLY A 54 19.10 0.13 4.35
C GLY A 54 20.10 1.25 4.05
N THR A 55 19.66 2.34 3.39
CA THR A 55 20.50 3.51 3.10
C THR A 55 20.87 4.27 4.36
N ASP A 56 19.93 4.39 5.30
CA ASP A 56 20.12 5.10 6.57
C ASP A 56 20.86 4.25 7.64
N GLY A 57 21.24 3.02 7.30
CA GLY A 57 21.93 2.12 8.23
C GLY A 57 21.07 1.60 9.38
N LEU A 58 19.73 1.59 9.20
CA LEU A 58 18.77 1.14 10.20
C LEU A 58 18.45 -0.35 10.10
N LEU A 59 18.80 -0.98 8.97
CA LEU A 59 18.55 -2.39 8.69
C LEU A 59 19.86 -3.08 8.33
N GLU A 60 20.13 -4.20 8.98
CA GLU A 60 21.27 -5.05 8.66
C GLU A 60 21.09 -5.75 7.29
N PRO A 61 22.17 -6.00 6.55
CA PRO A 61 22.12 -6.84 5.36
C PRO A 61 21.65 -8.26 5.69
N MET A 62 20.82 -8.83 4.80
CA MET A 62 20.41 -10.22 4.90
C MET A 62 21.57 -11.16 4.58
N ASP A 63 21.80 -12.16 5.43
CA ASP A 63 22.78 -13.19 5.16
C ASP A 63 22.16 -14.32 4.30
N TYR A 64 22.33 -14.20 3.00
CA TYR A 64 21.87 -15.21 2.03
C TYR A 64 22.76 -16.48 2.00
N GLY A 65 23.83 -16.55 2.77
CA GLY A 65 24.53 -17.78 3.05
C GLY A 65 23.76 -18.68 4.04
N ILE A 66 23.00 -18.06 4.94
CA ILE A 66 22.13 -18.74 5.91
C ILE A 66 20.71 -18.88 5.36
N ILE A 67 20.16 -17.81 4.79
CA ILE A 67 18.80 -17.77 4.24
C ILE A 67 18.83 -18.40 2.84
N LYS A 68 18.41 -19.65 2.77
CA LYS A 68 18.29 -20.35 1.48
C LYS A 68 17.13 -19.77 0.68
N ASN A 69 17.38 -19.47 -0.58
CA ASN A 69 16.40 -18.93 -1.53
C ASN A 69 15.67 -20.01 -2.33
N GLU A 70 15.57 -21.23 -1.82
CA GLU A 70 14.92 -22.34 -2.50
C GLU A 70 13.49 -21.97 -2.91
N GLY A 71 13.24 -21.79 -4.21
CA GLY A 71 11.95 -21.43 -4.78
C GLY A 71 11.61 -19.93 -4.77
N LEU A 72 12.46 -19.06 -4.26
CA LEU A 72 12.30 -17.62 -4.38
C LEU A 72 12.99 -17.10 -5.64
N ALA A 73 12.27 -16.36 -6.48
CA ALA A 73 12.90 -15.63 -7.57
C ALA A 73 13.71 -14.44 -7.04
N ASP A 74 14.80 -14.07 -7.71
CA ASP A 74 15.70 -12.99 -7.30
C ASP A 74 15.00 -11.67 -7.02
N ARG A 75 13.91 -11.39 -7.75
CA ARG A 75 13.08 -10.18 -7.55
C ARG A 75 12.46 -10.07 -6.15
N TRP A 76 12.38 -11.14 -5.40
CA TRP A 76 11.86 -11.16 -4.03
C TRP A 76 12.94 -10.93 -2.97
N MET A 77 14.20 -10.91 -3.38
CA MET A 77 15.35 -10.73 -2.50
C MET A 77 15.90 -9.32 -2.65
N ALA A 78 16.13 -8.67 -1.52
CA ALA A 78 16.78 -7.37 -1.45
C ALA A 78 17.93 -7.42 -0.45
N LYS A 79 18.89 -6.51 -0.55
CA LYS A 79 20.06 -6.48 0.33
C LYS A 79 19.70 -6.51 1.83
N HIS A 80 18.65 -5.80 2.22
CA HIS A 80 18.26 -5.61 3.62
C HIS A 80 16.92 -6.28 3.98
N GLY A 81 16.40 -7.17 3.17
CA GLY A 81 15.15 -7.87 3.45
C GLY A 81 14.63 -8.73 2.32
N VAL A 82 13.52 -9.41 2.58
CA VAL A 82 12.81 -10.27 1.62
C VAL A 82 11.39 -9.75 1.45
N TYR A 83 10.93 -9.65 0.21
CA TYR A 83 9.54 -9.32 -0.07
C TYR A 83 8.66 -10.53 0.18
N THR A 84 7.75 -10.43 1.14
CA THR A 84 6.85 -11.52 1.57
C THR A 84 5.52 -11.52 0.83
N SER A 85 5.14 -10.38 0.29
CA SER A 85 3.88 -10.20 -0.43
C SER A 85 3.96 -9.07 -1.44
N THR A 86 3.05 -9.10 -2.41
CA THR A 86 2.81 -7.99 -3.34
C THR A 86 1.32 -7.71 -3.41
N GLY A 87 0.98 -6.49 -3.71
CA GLY A 87 -0.39 -6.06 -3.88
C GLY A 87 -0.50 -4.92 -4.89
N SER A 88 -1.73 -4.65 -5.30
CA SER A 88 -2.03 -3.52 -6.18
C SER A 88 -2.90 -2.51 -5.46
N THR A 89 -2.64 -1.23 -5.69
CA THR A 89 -3.59 -0.17 -5.40
C THR A 89 -4.51 -0.05 -6.60
N VAL A 90 -5.81 -0.13 -6.34
CA VAL A 90 -6.85 -0.23 -7.38
C VAL A 90 -7.91 0.85 -7.22
N VAL A 91 -8.62 1.12 -8.30
CA VAL A 91 -9.91 1.81 -8.26
C VAL A 91 -10.95 0.79 -7.81
N ALA A 92 -11.59 1.05 -6.68
CA ALA A 92 -12.72 0.27 -6.18
C ALA A 92 -13.97 1.13 -6.23
N TYR A 93 -15.13 0.51 -6.45
CA TYR A 93 -16.40 1.22 -6.56
C TYR A 93 -17.52 0.43 -5.88
N ASN A 94 -18.58 1.15 -5.52
CA ASN A 94 -19.81 0.54 -4.98
C ASN A 94 -20.68 0.05 -6.16
N THR A 95 -21.02 -1.25 -6.16
CA THR A 95 -21.76 -1.92 -7.24
C THR A 95 -23.24 -1.52 -7.29
N ASP A 96 -23.79 -0.97 -6.20
CA ASP A 96 -25.14 -0.42 -6.19
C ASP A 96 -25.21 0.95 -6.91
N THR A 97 -24.06 1.63 -7.01
CA THR A 97 -23.95 2.93 -7.70
C THR A 97 -23.57 2.77 -9.17
N PHE A 98 -22.61 1.91 -9.46
CA PHE A 98 -22.10 1.69 -10.82
C PHE A 98 -22.26 0.24 -11.23
N ALA A 99 -23.07 -0.02 -12.26
CA ALA A 99 -23.14 -1.32 -12.89
C ALA A 99 -21.76 -1.72 -13.47
N GLN A 100 -21.43 -2.99 -13.42
CA GLN A 100 -20.08 -3.51 -13.75
C GLN A 100 -19.62 -3.13 -15.17
N ASP A 101 -20.52 -3.09 -16.13
CA ASP A 101 -20.25 -2.72 -17.53
C ASP A 101 -19.96 -1.22 -17.72
N LYS A 102 -20.44 -0.37 -16.81
CA LYS A 102 -20.33 1.09 -16.81
C LYS A 102 -19.46 1.65 -15.67
N ALA A 103 -18.85 0.79 -14.89
CA ALA A 103 -18.02 1.20 -13.76
C ALA A 103 -16.69 1.82 -14.22
N PRO A 104 -16.12 2.75 -13.42
CA PRO A 104 -14.80 3.31 -13.67
C PRO A 104 -13.74 2.21 -13.63
N LYS A 105 -12.79 2.23 -14.58
CA LYS A 105 -11.76 1.20 -14.77
C LYS A 105 -10.34 1.74 -14.62
N THR A 106 -10.16 3.03 -14.76
CA THR A 106 -8.87 3.68 -14.81
C THR A 106 -8.75 4.80 -13.78
N TRP A 107 -7.54 5.30 -13.58
CA TRP A 107 -7.33 6.49 -12.73
C TRP A 107 -7.89 7.74 -13.41
N GLU A 108 -7.88 7.81 -14.73
CA GLU A 108 -8.57 8.86 -15.51
C GLU A 108 -10.07 8.88 -15.19
N ASP A 109 -10.72 7.72 -15.18
CA ASP A 109 -12.14 7.59 -14.80
C ASP A 109 -12.35 8.02 -13.34
N PHE A 110 -11.45 7.64 -12.44
CA PHE A 110 -11.54 8.04 -11.03
C PHE A 110 -11.51 9.58 -10.86
N TRP A 111 -10.79 10.31 -11.69
CA TRP A 111 -10.76 11.78 -11.68
C TRP A 111 -11.91 12.42 -12.47
N ASN A 112 -12.58 11.67 -13.34
CA ASN A 112 -13.70 12.18 -14.16
C ASN A 112 -14.98 12.23 -13.32
N VAL A 113 -15.15 13.34 -12.58
CA VAL A 113 -16.30 13.55 -11.68
C VAL A 113 -17.62 13.80 -12.43
N LYS A 114 -17.54 14.11 -13.73
CA LYS A 114 -18.72 14.36 -14.58
C LYS A 114 -19.41 13.06 -14.95
N ASP A 115 -18.64 12.09 -15.44
CA ASP A 115 -19.18 10.80 -15.92
C ASP A 115 -19.30 9.79 -14.77
N PHE A 116 -18.48 9.92 -13.73
CA PHE A 116 -18.51 9.11 -12.52
C PHE A 116 -18.74 9.99 -11.28
N PRO A 117 -19.96 10.52 -11.08
CA PRO A 117 -20.27 11.43 -9.98
C PRO A 117 -20.28 10.72 -8.61
N GLY A 118 -20.09 11.49 -7.55
CA GLY A 118 -20.23 11.06 -6.16
C GLY A 118 -18.93 11.19 -5.34
N PRO A 119 -19.02 10.98 -4.03
CA PRO A 119 -17.89 11.15 -3.12
C PRO A 119 -16.86 10.03 -3.29
N ARG A 120 -15.58 10.40 -3.10
CA ARG A 120 -14.43 9.51 -3.26
C ARG A 120 -13.61 9.43 -1.99
N SER A 121 -12.78 8.39 -1.88
CA SER A 121 -11.74 8.34 -0.87
C SER A 121 -10.36 8.06 -1.48
N LEU A 122 -9.34 8.73 -0.94
CA LEU A 122 -7.94 8.59 -1.31
C LEU A 122 -7.08 8.28 -0.09
N PHE A 123 -5.87 7.78 -0.31
CA PHE A 123 -4.93 7.54 0.76
C PHE A 123 -4.32 8.84 1.28
N ALA A 124 -4.19 9.00 2.59
CA ALA A 124 -3.66 10.20 3.24
C ALA A 124 -2.12 10.30 3.20
N ARG A 125 -1.48 9.75 2.18
CA ARG A 125 -0.04 9.81 1.97
C ARG A 125 0.27 10.07 0.50
N MET A 126 1.46 10.61 0.20
CA MET A 126 1.86 10.98 -1.15
C MET A 126 2.02 9.77 -2.08
N TYR A 127 2.66 8.70 -1.63
CA TYR A 127 2.78 7.47 -2.40
C TYR A 127 1.41 6.84 -2.67
N TYR A 128 1.23 6.17 -3.78
CA TYR A 128 -0.01 5.77 -4.46
C TYR A 128 -0.78 6.93 -5.09
N ASN A 129 -0.88 8.09 -4.42
CA ASN A 129 -1.49 9.28 -5.02
C ASN A 129 -0.61 9.84 -6.13
N TYR A 130 0.72 9.73 -6.01
CA TYR A 130 1.65 10.16 -7.04
C TYR A 130 1.39 9.45 -8.37
N GLU A 131 1.39 8.13 -8.35
CA GLU A 131 1.15 7.30 -9.52
C GLU A 131 -0.27 7.50 -10.07
N ALA A 132 -1.27 7.47 -9.19
CA ALA A 132 -2.68 7.63 -9.57
C ALA A 132 -2.95 9.00 -10.22
N ALA A 133 -2.45 10.08 -9.65
CA ALA A 133 -2.62 11.43 -10.16
C ALA A 133 -1.90 11.64 -11.50
N LEU A 134 -0.70 11.10 -11.66
CA LEU A 134 0.02 11.15 -12.94
C LEU A 134 -0.69 10.34 -14.01
N ARG A 135 -1.23 9.16 -13.67
CA ARG A 135 -2.07 8.39 -14.58
C ARG A 135 -3.32 9.17 -14.98
N ALA A 136 -3.99 9.81 -14.02
CA ALA A 136 -5.13 10.68 -14.29
C ALA A 136 -4.79 11.91 -15.16
N ALA A 137 -3.52 12.33 -15.15
CA ALA A 137 -2.99 13.36 -16.05
C ALA A 137 -2.58 12.82 -17.44
N GLY A 138 -2.76 11.52 -17.69
CA GLY A 138 -2.39 10.89 -18.97
C GLY A 138 -0.90 10.53 -19.10
N VAL A 139 -0.10 10.60 -18.02
CA VAL A 139 1.32 10.21 -18.08
C VAL A 139 1.42 8.70 -18.29
N PRO A 140 2.14 8.21 -19.33
CA PRO A 140 2.34 6.79 -19.57
C PRO A 140 3.00 6.09 -18.38
N LEU A 141 2.67 4.81 -18.18
CA LEU A 141 3.14 4.04 -17.00
C LEU A 141 4.67 3.95 -16.95
N ASP A 142 5.32 3.78 -18.07
CA ASP A 142 6.78 3.71 -18.23
C ASP A 142 7.47 5.07 -18.05
N GLN A 143 6.72 6.16 -17.98
CA GLN A 143 7.23 7.51 -17.80
C GLN A 143 6.93 8.10 -16.41
N ILE A 144 6.26 7.38 -15.54
CA ILE A 144 5.97 7.86 -14.15
C ILE A 144 7.27 8.14 -13.39
N TYR A 145 8.27 7.29 -13.55
CA TYR A 145 9.57 7.43 -12.90
C TYR A 145 10.69 7.75 -13.91
N PRO A 146 11.74 8.43 -13.49
CA PRO A 146 11.99 8.98 -12.16
C PRO A 146 11.03 10.13 -11.81
N ALA A 147 10.80 10.34 -10.52
CA ALA A 147 10.06 11.51 -10.04
C ALA A 147 10.87 12.79 -10.32
N THR A 148 10.23 13.75 -11.00
CA THR A 148 10.79 15.07 -11.27
C THR A 148 9.93 16.14 -10.59
N GLU A 149 10.48 17.35 -10.43
CA GLU A 149 9.73 18.47 -9.87
C GLU A 149 8.44 18.76 -10.67
N GLU A 150 8.51 18.69 -12.00
CA GLU A 150 7.35 18.86 -12.89
C GLU A 150 6.26 17.83 -12.61
N LYS A 151 6.62 16.55 -12.49
CA LYS A 151 5.67 15.48 -12.20
C LYS A 151 5.05 15.62 -10.80
N VAL A 152 5.86 16.04 -9.81
CA VAL A 152 5.34 16.32 -8.46
C VAL A 152 4.37 17.49 -8.52
N ARG A 153 4.64 18.52 -9.28
CA ARG A 153 3.71 19.65 -9.50
C ARG A 153 2.41 19.20 -10.17
N THR A 154 2.51 18.38 -11.22
CA THR A 154 1.35 17.78 -11.90
C THR A 154 0.50 16.94 -10.93
N MET A 155 1.13 16.13 -10.08
CA MET A 155 0.43 15.38 -9.04
C MET A 155 -0.38 16.32 -8.13
N PHE A 156 0.23 17.39 -7.61
CA PHE A 156 -0.47 18.33 -6.73
C PHE A 156 -1.62 19.04 -7.44
N GLN A 157 -1.45 19.44 -8.69
CA GLN A 157 -2.53 20.03 -9.50
C GLN A 157 -3.72 19.06 -9.60
N LYS A 158 -3.47 17.79 -9.91
CA LYS A 158 -4.51 16.76 -9.98
C LYS A 158 -5.17 16.50 -8.62
N LEU A 159 -4.41 16.53 -7.55
CA LEU A 159 -4.98 16.38 -6.19
C LEU A 159 -5.86 17.57 -5.81
N GLU A 160 -5.49 18.80 -6.15
CA GLU A 160 -6.33 19.96 -5.92
C GLU A 160 -7.63 19.92 -6.76
N GLU A 161 -7.59 19.41 -8.01
CA GLU A 161 -8.78 19.21 -8.85
C GLU A 161 -9.78 18.26 -8.20
N ILE A 162 -9.31 17.12 -7.64
CA ILE A 162 -10.18 16.07 -7.10
C ILE A 162 -10.60 16.32 -5.65
N LYS A 163 -9.82 17.10 -4.89
CA LYS A 163 -10.01 17.37 -3.46
C LYS A 163 -11.43 17.77 -3.05
N PRO A 164 -12.18 18.61 -3.80
CA PRO A 164 -13.57 18.95 -3.46
C PRO A 164 -14.51 17.72 -3.46
N HIS A 165 -14.12 16.63 -4.11
CA HIS A 165 -14.90 15.41 -4.26
C HIS A 165 -14.40 14.29 -3.33
N VAL A 166 -13.37 14.53 -2.55
CA VAL A 166 -12.81 13.57 -1.59
C VAL A 166 -13.50 13.73 -0.24
N ALA A 167 -14.38 12.79 0.09
CA ALA A 167 -15.06 12.75 1.38
C ALA A 167 -14.16 12.22 2.51
N ALA A 168 -13.20 11.36 2.19
CA ALA A 168 -12.32 10.77 3.19
C ALA A 168 -10.90 10.57 2.67
N TRP A 169 -9.92 10.97 3.49
CA TRP A 169 -8.50 10.66 3.33
C TRP A 169 -8.15 9.55 4.32
N TRP A 170 -8.11 8.30 3.84
CA TRP A 170 -7.92 7.15 4.71
C TRP A 170 -6.46 6.90 5.08
N THR A 171 -6.25 6.34 6.27
CA THR A 171 -4.93 6.01 6.81
C THR A 171 -4.74 4.52 7.09
N SER A 172 -5.82 3.75 7.08
CA SER A 172 -5.85 2.31 7.30
C SER A 172 -6.53 1.60 6.13
N GLY A 173 -5.94 0.51 5.63
CA GLY A 173 -6.50 -0.27 4.53
C GLY A 173 -7.85 -0.93 4.80
N ALA A 174 -8.34 -0.91 6.04
CA ALA A 174 -9.70 -1.36 6.39
C ALA A 174 -10.79 -0.31 6.08
N GLN A 175 -10.41 0.98 5.98
CA GLN A 175 -11.36 2.07 5.78
C GLN A 175 -12.03 2.07 4.39
N PRO A 176 -11.30 1.92 3.24
CA PRO A 176 -11.94 1.98 1.93
C PRO A 176 -13.08 0.97 1.73
N PRO A 177 -12.94 -0.32 2.05
CA PRO A 177 -14.07 -1.26 1.94
C PRO A 177 -15.26 -0.85 2.81
N GLN A 178 -15.01 -0.37 4.02
CA GLN A 178 -16.07 0.08 4.93
C GLN A 178 -16.81 1.29 4.36
N LEU A 179 -16.09 2.32 3.89
CA LEU A 179 -16.66 3.53 3.30
C LEU A 179 -17.51 3.21 2.06
N LEU A 180 -17.09 2.25 1.23
CA LEU A 180 -17.86 1.77 0.08
C LEU A 180 -19.13 1.02 0.55
N SER A 181 -19.01 0.12 1.53
CA SER A 181 -20.14 -0.67 2.04
C SER A 181 -21.19 0.17 2.73
N THR A 182 -20.81 1.25 3.40
CA THR A 182 -21.78 2.20 4.03
C THR A 182 -22.35 3.22 3.06
N GLY A 183 -21.80 3.30 1.84
CA GLY A 183 -22.20 4.31 0.84
C GLY A 183 -21.67 5.72 1.14
N GLU A 184 -20.79 5.88 2.12
CA GLU A 184 -20.14 7.18 2.39
C GLU A 184 -19.28 7.66 1.21
N VAL A 185 -18.72 6.70 0.45
CA VAL A 185 -18.10 6.97 -0.84
C VAL A 185 -18.59 5.98 -1.89
N VAL A 186 -18.58 6.39 -3.14
CA VAL A 186 -18.94 5.53 -4.27
C VAL A 186 -17.71 5.03 -5.02
N LEU A 187 -16.57 5.70 -4.86
CA LEU A 187 -15.27 5.35 -5.42
C LEU A 187 -14.19 5.42 -4.35
N ALA A 188 -13.27 4.48 -4.38
CA ALA A 188 -12.16 4.47 -3.44
C ALA A 188 -10.86 4.05 -4.12
N MET A 189 -9.77 4.74 -3.82
CA MET A 189 -8.45 4.16 -3.89
C MET A 189 -8.36 3.10 -2.79
N ALA A 190 -7.97 1.87 -3.11
CA ALA A 190 -7.94 0.79 -2.14
C ALA A 190 -6.85 -0.24 -2.45
N TRP A 191 -6.49 -1.06 -1.47
CA TRP A 191 -5.64 -2.21 -1.69
C TRP A 191 -6.48 -3.42 -2.12
N ASN A 192 -6.10 -4.05 -3.23
CA ASN A 192 -6.85 -5.16 -3.84
C ASN A 192 -7.22 -6.28 -2.85
N GLY A 193 -6.29 -6.67 -1.96
CA GLY A 193 -6.55 -7.71 -0.96
C GLY A 193 -7.68 -7.35 0.01
N ARG A 194 -7.82 -6.06 0.35
CA ARG A 194 -8.91 -5.59 1.23
C ARG A 194 -10.26 -5.60 0.53
N ILE A 195 -10.29 -5.24 -0.74
CA ILE A 195 -11.51 -5.30 -1.55
C ILE A 195 -11.95 -6.76 -1.76
N LEU A 196 -11.02 -7.66 -2.11
CA LEU A 196 -11.32 -9.08 -2.24
C LEU A 196 -11.87 -9.71 -0.94
N ASP A 197 -11.32 -9.33 0.21
CA ASP A 197 -11.85 -9.80 1.51
C ASP A 197 -13.27 -9.26 1.77
N ALA A 198 -13.55 -8.00 1.43
CA ALA A 198 -14.88 -7.42 1.55
C ALA A 198 -15.89 -8.11 0.62
N GLN A 199 -15.55 -8.33 -0.63
CA GLN A 199 -16.40 -9.05 -1.59
C GLN A 199 -16.75 -10.46 -1.14
N LYS A 200 -15.80 -11.20 -0.54
CA LYS A 200 -16.06 -12.53 0.03
C LYS A 200 -17.08 -12.52 1.17
N ASN A 201 -17.22 -11.40 1.86
CA ASN A 201 -18.15 -11.20 2.96
C ASN A 201 -19.44 -10.49 2.51
N SER A 202 -19.78 -10.54 1.21
CA SER A 202 -20.99 -9.96 0.61
C SER A 202 -21.09 -8.43 0.76
N ALA A 203 -19.99 -7.72 0.79
CA ALA A 203 -19.99 -6.27 0.66
C ALA A 203 -20.30 -5.86 -0.80
N PRO A 204 -21.09 -4.79 -1.04
CA PRO A 204 -21.44 -4.29 -2.35
C PRO A 204 -20.23 -3.72 -3.12
#